data_d2f190d49d89c62b43f59243b965b213
#
_entry.id   d2f190d49d89c62b43f59243b965b213
#
_cell.length_a   1.000
_cell.length_b   1.000
_cell.length_c   1.000
_cell.angle_alpha   90.00
_cell.angle_beta   90.00
_cell.angle_gamma   90.00
#
_symmetry.space_group_name_H-M   'P 1'
#
loop_
_entity.id
_entity.type
_entity.pdbx_description
1 polymer ?
#
loop_
_entity_poly.entity_id
_entity_poly.type
_entity_poly.pdbx_seq_one_letter_code
_entity_poly.pdbx_strand_id
1 'polypeptide(L)'
;MSSENLITKAIAYLNTLASGVNPYTGEKPTPDDFDDERLKRLFRFVAGALSEQGRDTKKGVATGANADPRPYFDAEKISPEKIEISETPIGVNTLARNICASFDPMEMQGISGATIADWLASKGYLKIENSGGKKRKVLGWKCSELGLTEIEGVHNESGEKYVKILYPPQAQRFVIENLKAIVAWRISRRSAAKNTGGRYGNRI
;
A
#
# COMPACT_ATOMS: atom_id res chain seq x y z
N MET A 1 -24.88 -21.50 -4.34
CA MET A 1 -24.96 -20.58 -3.20
C MET A 1 -24.75 -19.16 -3.75
N SER A 2 -25.64 -18.23 -3.42
CA SER A 2 -25.50 -16.83 -3.86
C SER A 2 -24.27 -16.18 -3.20
N SER A 3 -23.55 -15.30 -3.93
CA SER A 3 -22.38 -14.57 -3.40
C SER A 3 -22.73 -13.74 -2.15
N GLU A 4 -23.95 -13.23 -2.05
CA GLU A 4 -24.46 -12.53 -0.86
C GLU A 4 -24.45 -13.41 0.40
N ASN A 5 -24.73 -14.71 0.25
CA ASN A 5 -24.74 -15.65 1.37
C ASN A 5 -23.30 -15.96 1.87
N LEU A 6 -22.32 -15.92 0.96
CA LEU A 6 -20.90 -16.08 1.31
C LEU A 6 -20.35 -14.86 2.05
N ILE A 7 -20.69 -13.66 1.61
CA ILE A 7 -20.27 -12.40 2.26
C ILE A 7 -20.86 -12.31 3.67
N THR A 8 -22.14 -12.63 3.85
CA THR A 8 -22.80 -12.64 5.16
C THR A 8 -22.15 -13.63 6.13
N LYS A 9 -21.80 -14.82 5.65
CA LYS A 9 -21.06 -15.80 6.46
C LYS A 9 -19.65 -15.34 6.81
N ALA A 10 -18.94 -14.75 5.85
CA ALA A 10 -17.59 -14.21 6.09
C ALA A 10 -17.61 -13.11 7.14
N ILE A 11 -18.58 -12.19 7.10
CA ILE A 11 -18.77 -11.15 8.10
C ILE A 11 -19.03 -11.75 9.49
N ALA A 12 -19.90 -12.75 9.58
CA ALA A 12 -20.19 -13.44 10.84
C ALA A 12 -18.93 -14.11 11.41
N TYR A 13 -18.14 -14.79 10.59
CA TYR A 13 -16.90 -15.43 11.02
C TYR A 13 -15.85 -14.44 11.49
N LEU A 14 -15.67 -13.33 10.76
CA LEU A 14 -14.73 -12.27 11.15
C LEU A 14 -15.12 -11.60 12.47
N ASN A 15 -16.40 -11.38 12.71
CA ASN A 15 -16.89 -10.84 13.99
C ASN A 15 -16.68 -11.82 15.14
N THR A 16 -16.84 -13.11 14.90
CA THR A 16 -16.56 -14.17 15.89
C THR A 16 -15.07 -14.23 16.24
N LEU A 17 -14.18 -14.19 15.22
CA LEU A 17 -12.74 -14.09 15.42
C LEU A 17 -12.34 -12.80 16.14
N ALA A 18 -12.96 -11.67 15.80
CA ALA A 18 -12.73 -10.39 16.47
C ALA A 18 -13.16 -10.40 17.96
N SER A 19 -14.03 -11.32 18.33
CA SER A 19 -14.43 -11.58 19.73
C SER A 19 -13.48 -12.54 20.45
N GLY A 20 -12.43 -13.02 19.75
CA GLY A 20 -11.50 -14.00 20.33
C GLY A 20 -12.11 -15.41 20.47
N VAL A 21 -13.01 -15.78 19.57
CA VAL A 21 -13.67 -17.10 19.55
C VAL A 21 -13.44 -17.76 18.20
N ASN A 22 -13.13 -19.06 18.21
CA ASN A 22 -13.01 -19.83 16.98
C ASN A 22 -14.42 -20.01 16.35
N PRO A 23 -14.65 -19.56 15.10
CA PRO A 23 -15.98 -19.62 14.48
C PRO A 23 -16.46 -21.04 14.15
N TYR A 24 -15.57 -22.05 14.20
CA TYR A 24 -15.92 -23.44 13.93
C TYR A 24 -16.19 -24.27 15.17
N THR A 25 -15.41 -24.01 16.24
CA THR A 25 -15.53 -24.79 17.50
C THR A 25 -16.32 -24.07 18.56
N GLY A 26 -16.48 -22.75 18.48
CA GLY A 26 -17.11 -21.94 19.50
C GLY A 26 -16.25 -21.74 20.76
N GLU A 27 -15.03 -22.27 20.78
CA GLU A 27 -14.12 -22.20 21.91
C GLU A 27 -13.19 -20.99 21.81
N LYS A 28 -12.73 -20.50 22.96
CA LYS A 28 -11.65 -19.52 22.98
C LYS A 28 -10.35 -20.24 22.66
N PRO A 29 -9.62 -19.79 21.63
CA PRO A 29 -8.31 -20.37 21.34
C PRO A 29 -7.37 -20.18 22.52
N THR A 30 -6.38 -21.07 22.63
CA THR A 30 -5.29 -20.91 23.60
C THR A 30 -4.55 -19.59 23.39
N PRO A 31 -3.98 -18.99 24.46
CA PRO A 31 -3.54 -17.56 24.47
C PRO A 31 -2.58 -17.13 23.36
N ASP A 32 -1.94 -18.06 22.65
CA ASP A 32 -0.87 -17.73 21.72
C ASP A 32 -1.30 -17.43 20.27
N ASP A 33 -2.51 -17.84 19.84
CA ASP A 33 -2.82 -17.79 18.41
C ASP A 33 -3.71 -16.61 17.95
N PHE A 34 -4.59 -16.08 18.80
CA PHE A 34 -5.59 -15.08 18.37
C PHE A 34 -5.89 -13.96 19.38
N ASP A 35 -5.13 -13.82 20.43
CA ASP A 35 -5.37 -12.78 21.46
C ASP A 35 -4.67 -11.45 21.17
N ASP A 36 -4.08 -11.29 20.00
CA ASP A 36 -3.53 -10.02 19.56
C ASP A 36 -4.67 -9.02 19.28
N GLU A 37 -4.74 -7.96 20.07
CA GLU A 37 -5.71 -6.88 19.90
C GLU A 37 -5.63 -6.24 18.49
N ARG A 38 -4.47 -6.27 17.85
CA ARG A 38 -4.29 -5.82 16.45
C ARG A 38 -5.07 -6.72 15.49
N LEU A 39 -5.01 -8.04 15.70
CA LEU A 39 -5.70 -9.01 14.88
C LEU A 39 -7.23 -8.88 15.04
N LYS A 40 -7.72 -8.68 16.26
CA LYS A 40 -9.13 -8.43 16.56
C LYS A 40 -9.64 -7.17 15.86
N ARG A 41 -8.85 -6.07 15.88
CA ARG A 41 -9.17 -4.83 15.17
C ARG A 41 -9.21 -5.03 13.67
N LEU A 42 -8.24 -5.79 13.11
CA LEU A 42 -8.21 -6.12 11.69
C LEU A 42 -9.47 -6.87 11.26
N PHE A 43 -9.90 -7.87 12.01
CA PHE A 43 -11.11 -8.63 11.70
C PHE A 43 -12.36 -7.76 11.72
N ARG A 44 -12.50 -6.84 12.71
CA ARG A 44 -13.61 -5.88 12.76
C ARG A 44 -13.60 -4.95 11.54
N PHE A 45 -12.43 -4.46 11.14
CA PHE A 45 -12.29 -3.60 9.97
C PHE A 45 -12.69 -4.32 8.67
N VAL A 46 -12.20 -5.54 8.45
CA VAL A 46 -12.54 -6.33 7.26
C VAL A 46 -14.03 -6.69 7.24
N ALA A 47 -14.60 -7.05 8.38
CA ALA A 47 -16.05 -7.31 8.50
C ALA A 47 -16.88 -6.05 8.14
N GLY A 48 -16.45 -4.86 8.59
CA GLY A 48 -17.07 -3.59 8.25
C GLY A 48 -17.00 -3.29 6.74
N ALA A 49 -15.82 -3.44 6.15
CA ALA A 49 -15.62 -3.23 4.71
C ALA A 49 -16.46 -4.17 3.83
N LEU A 50 -16.59 -5.44 4.23
CA LEU A 50 -17.45 -6.40 3.54
C LEU A 50 -18.94 -6.07 3.70
N SER A 51 -19.35 -5.54 4.85
CA SER A 51 -20.73 -5.12 5.10
C SER A 51 -21.14 -3.95 4.21
N GLU A 52 -20.22 -3.02 3.92
CA GLU A 52 -20.45 -1.89 3.03
C GLU A 52 -20.52 -2.34 1.56
N GLN A 53 -19.67 -3.27 1.14
CA GLN A 53 -19.71 -3.83 -0.23
C GLN A 53 -21.00 -4.59 -0.55
N GLY A 54 -21.64 -5.22 0.45
CA GLY A 54 -22.91 -5.91 0.27
C GLY A 54 -24.11 -4.96 0.00
N ARG A 55 -23.97 -3.67 0.28
CA ARG A 55 -25.02 -2.66 0.03
C ARG A 55 -24.97 -2.03 -1.36
N ASP A 56 -23.85 -2.12 -2.08
CA ASP A 56 -23.61 -1.36 -3.30
C ASP A 56 -23.73 -2.13 -4.63
N THR A 57 -24.25 -3.37 -4.65
CA THR A 57 -24.43 -4.10 -5.92
C THR A 57 -25.58 -3.58 -6.80
N LYS A 58 -26.20 -2.46 -6.48
CA LYS A 58 -27.34 -1.90 -7.25
C LYS A 58 -27.13 -0.53 -7.88
N LYS A 59 -25.93 0.06 -7.92
CA LYS A 59 -25.71 1.28 -8.71
C LYS A 59 -24.36 1.28 -9.40
N GLY A 60 -24.39 1.34 -10.73
CA GLY A 60 -23.22 1.51 -11.57
C GLY A 60 -22.57 2.88 -11.38
N VAL A 61 -21.27 2.92 -11.74
CA VAL A 61 -20.42 4.10 -11.85
C VAL A 61 -20.23 4.88 -10.54
N ALA A 62 -19.33 4.41 -9.70
CA ALA A 62 -18.85 5.19 -8.56
C ALA A 62 -17.58 5.96 -8.92
N THR A 63 -17.75 7.20 -9.26
CA THR A 63 -16.71 8.20 -9.08
C THR A 63 -16.70 8.62 -7.60
N GLY A 64 -15.69 8.19 -6.83
CA GLY A 64 -15.23 8.92 -5.66
C GLY A 64 -15.76 8.59 -4.27
N ALA A 65 -16.42 7.45 -4.00
CA ALA A 65 -17.11 7.23 -2.72
C ALA A 65 -16.52 6.17 -1.77
N ASN A 66 -15.35 5.59 -2.06
CA ASN A 66 -14.65 4.69 -1.12
C ASN A 66 -13.28 5.28 -0.74
N ALA A 67 -13.30 6.46 -0.13
CA ALA A 67 -12.09 6.96 0.53
C ALA A 67 -11.88 6.12 1.79
N ASP A 68 -10.73 5.46 1.88
CA ASP A 68 -10.28 4.79 3.11
C ASP A 68 -10.40 5.78 4.27
N PRO A 69 -11.20 5.48 5.33
CA PRO A 69 -11.46 6.41 6.43
C PRO A 69 -10.22 6.70 7.27
N ARG A 70 -9.17 5.88 7.15
CA ARG A 70 -7.92 6.07 7.87
C ARG A 70 -7.19 7.31 7.36
N PRO A 71 -6.54 8.08 8.26
CA PRO A 71 -5.70 9.18 7.84
C PRO A 71 -4.57 8.69 6.92
N TYR A 72 -4.09 9.56 6.06
CA TYR A 72 -2.93 9.26 5.24
C TYR A 72 -1.70 8.99 6.09
N PHE A 73 -0.75 8.24 5.50
CA PHE A 73 0.54 7.97 6.08
C PHE A 73 1.19 9.27 6.62
N ASP A 74 1.50 9.24 7.90
CA ASP A 74 2.12 10.33 8.63
C ASP A 74 3.51 9.90 9.10
N ALA A 75 4.54 10.45 8.46
CA ALA A 75 5.93 10.12 8.76
C ALA A 75 6.40 10.61 10.14
N GLU A 76 5.66 11.52 10.81
CA GLU A 76 6.01 11.99 12.14
C GLU A 76 5.68 10.98 13.24
N LYS A 77 4.72 10.10 12.96
CA LYS A 77 4.32 9.02 13.87
C LYS A 77 5.20 7.78 13.77
N ILE A 78 6.17 7.77 12.85
CA ILE A 78 7.03 6.62 12.59
C ILE A 78 8.39 6.84 13.25
N SER A 79 8.83 5.85 14.00
CA SER A 79 10.19 5.76 14.51
C SER A 79 11.07 5.06 13.46
N PRO A 80 12.03 5.74 12.83
CA PRO A 80 12.87 5.15 11.79
C PRO A 80 13.64 3.90 12.26
N GLU A 81 13.97 3.84 13.56
CA GLU A 81 14.70 2.72 14.16
C GLU A 81 13.89 1.43 14.21
N LYS A 82 12.55 1.51 14.09
CA LYS A 82 11.65 0.35 14.04
C LYS A 82 11.50 -0.24 12.66
N ILE A 83 12.01 0.44 11.62
CA ILE A 83 11.91 -0.03 10.26
C ILE A 83 13.06 -0.98 9.97
N GLU A 84 12.71 -2.21 9.60
CA GLU A 84 13.70 -3.21 9.24
C GLU A 84 14.39 -2.85 7.93
N ILE A 85 15.72 -2.75 7.96
CA ILE A 85 16.58 -2.56 6.80
C ILE A 85 17.18 -3.92 6.45
N SER A 86 16.90 -4.38 5.24
CA SER A 86 17.47 -5.62 4.73
C SER A 86 18.95 -5.42 4.38
N GLU A 87 19.79 -6.35 4.76
CA GLU A 87 21.22 -6.37 4.37
C GLU A 87 21.41 -6.65 2.87
N THR A 88 20.43 -7.30 2.26
CA THR A 88 20.44 -7.58 0.82
C THR A 88 19.60 -6.55 0.05
N PRO A 89 19.92 -6.30 -1.24
CA PRO A 89 19.11 -5.42 -2.07
C PRO A 89 17.68 -5.96 -2.25
N ILE A 90 16.68 -5.13 -1.99
CA ILE A 90 15.25 -5.49 -2.06
C ILE A 90 14.49 -4.63 -3.08
N GLY A 91 13.32 -5.10 -3.51
CA GLY A 91 12.43 -4.30 -4.36
C GLY A 91 11.65 -3.24 -3.56
N VAL A 92 11.22 -2.17 -4.22
CA VAL A 92 10.50 -1.06 -3.59
C VAL A 92 9.23 -1.47 -2.86
N ASN A 93 8.51 -2.48 -3.33
CA ASN A 93 7.30 -2.97 -2.67
C ASN A 93 7.62 -3.70 -1.35
N THR A 94 8.78 -4.37 -1.26
CA THR A 94 9.26 -4.97 -0.03
C THR A 94 9.68 -3.88 0.97
N LEU A 95 10.40 -2.86 0.50
CA LEU A 95 10.74 -1.70 1.32
C LEU A 95 9.49 -0.99 1.86
N ALA A 96 8.49 -0.78 1.02
CA ALA A 96 7.21 -0.19 1.45
C ALA A 96 6.50 -1.05 2.51
N ARG A 97 6.54 -2.39 2.40
CA ARG A 97 6.00 -3.30 3.42
C ARG A 97 6.76 -3.20 4.73
N ASN A 98 8.09 -3.15 4.70
CA ASN A 98 8.91 -3.01 5.91
C ASN A 98 8.59 -1.69 6.63
N ILE A 99 8.42 -0.58 5.87
CA ILE A 99 7.98 0.70 6.43
C ILE A 99 6.58 0.55 7.07
N CYS A 100 5.63 -0.07 6.38
CA CYS A 100 4.27 -0.26 6.90
C CYS A 100 4.20 -1.22 8.10
N ALA A 101 5.14 -2.14 8.24
CA ALA A 101 5.22 -3.04 9.38
C ALA A 101 5.66 -2.35 10.69
N SER A 102 6.21 -1.12 10.62
CA SER A 102 6.66 -0.36 11.79
C SER A 102 5.54 0.33 12.58
N PHE A 103 4.30 0.30 12.11
CA PHE A 103 3.14 0.92 12.75
C PHE A 103 1.87 0.05 12.63
N ASP A 104 0.85 0.37 13.42
CA ASP A 104 -0.43 -0.32 13.33
C ASP A 104 -1.17 0.10 12.03
N PRO A 105 -1.48 -0.84 11.13
CA PRO A 105 -2.21 -0.55 9.90
C PRO A 105 -3.61 0.02 10.13
N MET A 106 -4.15 -0.07 11.35
CA MET A 106 -5.45 0.54 11.71
C MET A 106 -5.35 2.03 12.02
N GLU A 107 -4.18 2.54 12.40
CA GLU A 107 -3.99 3.94 12.75
C GLU A 107 -3.88 4.85 11.53
N MET A 108 -3.30 4.37 10.45
CA MET A 108 -3.12 5.14 9.22
C MET A 108 -2.96 4.26 7.99
N GLN A 109 -3.17 4.86 6.82
CA GLN A 109 -2.90 4.21 5.53
C GLN A 109 -1.40 3.99 5.35
N GLY A 110 -1.02 2.90 4.68
CA GLY A 110 0.37 2.64 4.32
C GLY A 110 0.90 3.55 3.21
N ILE A 111 2.22 3.58 3.11
CA ILE A 111 2.91 4.14 1.95
C ILE A 111 3.10 3.05 0.89
N SER A 112 2.85 3.37 -0.39
CA SER A 112 3.04 2.41 -1.47
C SER A 112 4.44 2.51 -2.09
N GLY A 113 4.96 1.39 -2.60
CA GLY A 113 6.20 1.39 -3.38
C GLY A 113 6.12 2.30 -4.60
N ALA A 114 4.93 2.45 -5.21
CA ALA A 114 4.71 3.39 -6.31
C ALA A 114 4.96 4.84 -5.88
N THR A 115 4.50 5.25 -4.69
CA THR A 115 4.73 6.61 -4.16
C THR A 115 6.21 6.87 -3.93
N ILE A 116 6.94 5.92 -3.36
CA ILE A 116 8.39 6.01 -3.13
C ILE A 116 9.12 6.15 -4.48
N ALA A 117 8.81 5.28 -5.43
CA ALA A 117 9.45 5.29 -6.74
C ALA A 117 9.11 6.55 -7.56
N ASP A 118 7.90 7.09 -7.46
CA ASP A 118 7.51 8.35 -8.12
C ASP A 118 8.28 9.55 -7.53
N TRP A 119 8.46 9.57 -6.20
CA TRP A 119 9.28 10.60 -5.57
C TRP A 119 10.75 10.49 -5.98
N LEU A 120 11.33 9.31 -5.99
CA LEU A 120 12.70 9.09 -6.48
C LEU A 120 12.85 9.49 -7.96
N ALA A 121 11.84 9.28 -8.78
CA ALA A 121 11.82 9.75 -10.17
C ALA A 121 11.82 11.29 -10.23
N SER A 122 11.06 11.96 -9.34
CA SER A 122 11.06 13.42 -9.26
C SER A 122 12.41 14.02 -8.83
N LYS A 123 13.27 13.22 -8.18
CA LYS A 123 14.61 13.57 -7.74
C LYS A 123 15.73 13.18 -8.71
N GLY A 124 15.39 12.45 -9.78
CA GLY A 124 16.34 12.00 -10.81
C GLY A 124 17.04 10.67 -10.50
N TYR A 125 16.70 10.00 -9.40
CA TYR A 125 17.21 8.66 -9.09
C TYR A 125 16.60 7.58 -9.99
N LEU A 126 15.34 7.80 -10.40
CA LEU A 126 14.64 7.02 -11.39
C LEU A 126 14.17 7.93 -12.52
N LYS A 127 13.83 7.37 -13.67
CA LYS A 127 13.12 8.05 -14.76
C LYS A 127 11.94 7.21 -15.22
N ILE A 128 10.96 7.87 -15.83
CA ILE A 128 9.79 7.20 -16.41
C ILE A 128 10.01 7.09 -17.90
N GLU A 129 10.02 5.88 -18.43
CA GLU A 129 10.07 5.60 -19.86
C GLU A 129 8.72 5.07 -20.34
N ASN A 130 8.37 5.46 -21.57
CA ASN A 130 7.22 4.89 -22.28
C ASN A 130 7.74 3.82 -23.26
N SER A 131 7.40 2.57 -23.01
CA SER A 131 7.74 1.46 -23.90
C SER A 131 6.49 0.68 -24.24
N GLY A 132 6.15 0.58 -25.53
CA GLY A 132 4.96 -0.13 -25.98
C GLY A 132 3.64 0.37 -25.40
N GLY A 133 3.51 1.68 -25.15
CA GLY A 133 2.30 2.28 -24.54
C GLY A 133 2.19 2.09 -23.02
N LYS A 134 3.12 1.36 -22.40
CA LYS A 134 3.19 1.18 -20.93
C LYS A 134 4.27 2.08 -20.34
N LYS A 135 3.94 2.78 -19.26
CA LYS A 135 4.90 3.57 -18.47
C LYS A 135 5.64 2.66 -17.51
N ARG A 136 6.96 2.64 -17.59
CA ARG A 136 7.82 1.92 -16.65
C ARG A 136 8.84 2.84 -16.00
N LYS A 137 9.28 2.50 -14.80
CA LYS A 137 10.37 3.19 -14.12
C LYS A 137 11.67 2.43 -14.39
N VAL A 138 12.71 3.16 -14.73
CA VAL A 138 14.06 2.67 -14.97
C VAL A 138 15.05 3.52 -14.18
N LEU A 139 16.32 3.14 -14.16
CA LEU A 139 17.36 3.89 -13.46
C LEU A 139 17.51 5.29 -14.06
N GLY A 140 17.57 6.29 -13.18
CA GLY A 140 17.82 7.67 -13.52
C GLY A 140 19.31 8.03 -13.50
N TRP A 141 19.64 9.27 -13.81
CA TRP A 141 21.03 9.73 -13.87
C TRP A 141 21.74 9.78 -12.50
N LYS A 142 20.99 9.82 -11.38
CA LYS A 142 21.51 9.77 -10.00
C LYS A 142 21.51 8.39 -9.38
N CYS A 143 21.15 7.34 -10.10
CA CYS A 143 20.99 6.00 -9.54
C CYS A 143 22.23 5.48 -8.80
N SER A 144 23.42 5.84 -9.29
CA SER A 144 24.71 5.42 -8.70
C SER A 144 24.94 6.01 -7.29
N GLU A 145 24.41 7.20 -6.99
CA GLU A 145 24.53 7.81 -5.65
C GLU A 145 23.89 6.95 -4.56
N LEU A 146 22.89 6.16 -4.91
CA LEU A 146 22.18 5.26 -4.01
C LEU A 146 22.53 3.77 -4.24
N GLY A 147 23.39 3.48 -5.23
CA GLY A 147 23.73 2.11 -5.60
C GLY A 147 22.55 1.31 -6.14
N LEU A 148 21.54 1.97 -6.75
CA LEU A 148 20.39 1.29 -7.34
C LEU A 148 20.85 0.43 -8.53
N THR A 149 20.33 -0.79 -8.62
CA THR A 149 20.62 -1.74 -9.69
C THR A 149 19.34 -2.28 -10.31
N GLU A 150 19.42 -2.79 -11.53
CA GLU A 150 18.32 -3.47 -12.20
C GLU A 150 18.63 -4.95 -12.36
N ILE A 151 17.60 -5.78 -12.20
CA ILE A 151 17.63 -7.19 -12.55
C ILE A 151 16.50 -7.50 -13.52
N GLU A 152 16.79 -8.31 -14.51
CA GLU A 152 15.76 -8.87 -15.39
C GLU A 152 15.18 -10.13 -14.76
N GLY A 153 13.89 -10.29 -14.91
CA GLY A 153 13.16 -11.48 -14.51
C GLY A 153 12.16 -11.89 -15.59
N VAL A 154 11.61 -13.07 -15.42
CA VAL A 154 10.55 -13.61 -16.28
C VAL A 154 9.39 -14.02 -15.39
N HIS A 155 8.17 -13.62 -15.75
CA HIS A 155 6.98 -14.08 -15.05
C HIS A 155 6.74 -15.56 -15.32
N ASN A 156 6.62 -16.36 -14.28
CA ASN A 156 6.49 -17.82 -14.40
C ASN A 156 5.23 -18.25 -15.18
N GLU A 157 4.13 -17.48 -15.10
CA GLU A 157 2.87 -17.83 -15.74
C GLU A 157 2.75 -17.29 -17.19
N SER A 158 3.22 -16.07 -17.44
CA SER A 158 3.06 -15.42 -18.74
C SER A 158 4.30 -15.48 -19.64
N GLY A 159 5.46 -15.83 -19.09
CA GLY A 159 6.74 -15.79 -19.81
C GLY A 159 7.20 -14.36 -20.15
N GLU A 160 6.48 -13.33 -19.74
CA GLU A 160 6.83 -11.92 -19.99
C GLU A 160 8.08 -11.52 -19.20
N LYS A 161 9.03 -10.88 -19.88
CA LYS A 161 10.20 -10.29 -19.22
C LYS A 161 9.81 -9.03 -18.46
N TYR A 162 10.31 -8.89 -17.24
CA TYR A 162 10.17 -7.68 -16.46
C TYR A 162 11.53 -7.24 -15.92
N VAL A 163 11.65 -5.94 -15.65
CA VAL A 163 12.82 -5.36 -14.99
C VAL A 163 12.42 -4.93 -13.58
N LYS A 164 13.19 -5.34 -12.60
CA LYS A 164 13.01 -5.00 -11.20
C LYS A 164 14.18 -4.17 -10.73
N ILE A 165 13.89 -2.99 -10.16
CA ILE A 165 14.91 -2.14 -9.53
C ILE A 165 15.11 -2.62 -8.09
N LEU A 166 16.37 -2.81 -7.72
CA LEU A 166 16.80 -3.22 -6.40
C LEU A 166 17.38 -2.04 -5.62
N TYR A 167 17.03 -2.01 -4.35
CA TYR A 167 17.38 -0.98 -3.37
C TYR A 167 18.34 -1.60 -2.35
N PRO A 168 19.65 -1.34 -2.43
CA PRO A 168 20.61 -1.80 -1.44
C PRO A 168 20.38 -1.10 -0.09
N PRO A 169 21.02 -1.55 1.00
CA PRO A 169 20.83 -0.97 2.34
C PRO A 169 20.98 0.55 2.39
N GLN A 170 21.90 1.11 1.62
CA GLN A 170 22.09 2.56 1.49
C GLN A 170 20.84 3.27 0.93
N ALA A 171 20.25 2.73 -0.14
CA ALA A 171 19.04 3.29 -0.73
C ALA A 171 17.83 3.14 0.18
N GLN A 172 17.75 2.03 0.93
CA GLN A 172 16.70 1.82 1.92
C GLN A 172 16.77 2.88 3.02
N ARG A 173 17.95 3.12 3.60
CA ARG A 173 18.17 4.17 4.60
C ARG A 173 17.81 5.54 4.07
N PHE A 174 18.26 5.88 2.88
CA PHE A 174 17.95 7.15 2.24
C PHE A 174 16.43 7.39 2.11
N VAL A 175 15.66 6.36 1.70
CA VAL A 175 14.19 6.45 1.63
C VAL A 175 13.58 6.66 3.01
N ILE A 176 14.04 5.91 4.03
CA ILE A 176 13.52 5.99 5.40
C ILE A 176 13.78 7.38 6.00
N GLU A 177 14.97 7.92 5.84
CA GLU A 177 15.35 9.27 6.31
C GLU A 177 14.55 10.38 5.62
N ASN A 178 14.09 10.14 4.39
CA ASN A 178 13.33 11.09 3.60
C ASN A 178 11.80 10.86 3.61
N LEU A 179 11.25 10.03 4.50
CA LEU A 179 9.82 9.74 4.55
C LEU A 179 8.94 10.99 4.67
N LYS A 180 9.35 11.98 5.49
CA LYS A 180 8.64 13.27 5.60
C LYS A 180 8.59 14.02 4.27
N ALA A 181 9.69 14.03 3.53
CA ALA A 181 9.77 14.67 2.22
C ALA A 181 8.92 13.96 1.16
N ILE A 182 8.86 12.62 1.21
CA ILE A 182 8.02 11.80 0.33
C ILE A 182 6.54 12.10 0.57
N VAL A 183 6.13 12.18 1.83
CA VAL A 183 4.75 12.51 2.21
C VAL A 183 4.37 13.91 1.76
N ALA A 184 5.19 14.91 2.06
CA ALA A 184 4.96 16.30 1.66
C ALA A 184 4.83 16.42 0.13
N TRP A 185 5.69 15.76 -0.62
CA TRP A 185 5.64 15.74 -2.08
C TRP A 185 4.34 15.06 -2.59
N ARG A 186 3.90 13.96 -1.99
CA ARG A 186 2.64 13.29 -2.35
C ARG A 186 1.43 14.20 -2.14
N ILE A 187 1.40 14.92 -1.01
CA ILE A 187 0.31 15.86 -0.68
C ILE A 187 0.27 16.99 -1.71
N SER A 188 1.42 17.61 -2.02
CA SER A 188 1.50 18.72 -2.99
C SER A 188 1.01 18.29 -4.38
N ARG A 189 1.36 17.10 -4.85
CA ARG A 189 0.87 16.58 -6.14
C ARG A 189 -0.63 16.36 -6.18
N ARG A 190 -1.22 15.87 -5.08
CA ARG A 190 -2.68 15.68 -5.00
C ARG A 190 -3.43 17.01 -5.03
N SER A 191 -2.92 18.03 -4.35
CA SER A 191 -3.50 19.37 -4.36
C SER A 191 -3.42 20.01 -5.75
N ALA A 192 -2.30 19.86 -6.45
CA ALA A 192 -2.13 20.32 -7.81
C ALA A 192 -3.11 19.64 -8.80
N ALA A 193 -3.31 18.32 -8.67
CA ALA A 193 -4.22 17.57 -9.53
C ALA A 193 -5.70 17.98 -9.33
N LYS A 194 -6.10 18.31 -8.10
CA LYS A 194 -7.46 18.82 -7.82
C LYS A 194 -7.71 20.19 -8.44
N ASN A 195 -6.71 21.07 -8.47
CA ASN A 195 -6.83 22.41 -9.02
C ASN A 195 -6.86 22.45 -10.56
N THR A 196 -6.30 21.44 -11.24
CA THR A 196 -6.35 21.33 -12.71
C THR A 196 -7.61 20.69 -13.25
N GLY A 197 -8.33 19.87 -12.47
CA GLY A 197 -9.57 19.21 -12.86
C GLY A 197 -10.80 20.15 -12.91
N GLY A 198 -10.72 21.34 -12.31
CA GLY A 198 -11.84 22.30 -12.22
C GLY A 198 -11.98 23.29 -13.39
N ARG A 199 -11.12 23.26 -14.42
CA ARG A 199 -11.11 24.29 -15.49
C ARG A 199 -11.78 23.92 -16.80
N TYR A 200 -12.39 22.75 -16.95
CA TYR A 200 -13.08 22.35 -18.19
C TYR A 200 -14.58 22.11 -18.00
N GLY A 201 -15.24 22.93 -17.23
CA GLY A 201 -16.68 22.86 -17.04
C GLY A 201 -17.36 24.23 -17.14
N ASN A 202 -17.13 25.01 -18.21
CA ASN A 202 -18.04 26.07 -18.67
C ASN A 202 -17.55 26.65 -19.99
N ARG A 203 -18.00 26.07 -21.10
CA ARG A 203 -18.27 26.79 -22.37
C ARG A 203 -19.47 26.14 -23.00
N ILE A 204 -20.54 26.83 -22.81
CA ILE A 204 -21.77 27.00 -23.64
C ILE A 204 -21.92 26.02 -24.81
#